data_30d4a6b4c13761fc625595405008ac78
#
_entry.id   30d4a6b4c13761fc625595405008ac78
#
_cell.length_a   1.000
_cell.length_b   1.000
_cell.length_c   1.000
_cell.angle_alpha   90.00
_cell.angle_beta   90.00
_cell.angle_gamma   90.00
#
_symmetry.space_group_name_H-M   'P 1'
#
loop_
_entity.id
_entity.type
_entity.pdbx_description
1 polymer ?
#
loop_
_entity_poly.entity_id
_entity_poly.type
_entity_poly.pdbx_seq_one_letter_code
_entity_poly.pdbx_strand_id
1 'polypeptide(L)'
;MFSHMMLGSNDLEKSKKFYDATLGAIGYGAGNADPRGRIFWSTPTGNFAITKPINGEPATAANGMTIGFAVTSPEQADAWHAAGIANGGTSIEDPPGIRDAGFGKMYLAYLRDPDGHKLCALKIIGGQ
;
A
#
# COMPACT_ATOMS: atom_id res chain seq x y z
N MET A 1 -7.86 -11.13 -10.05
CA MET A 1 -6.71 -11.74 -10.69
C MET A 1 -5.70 -12.26 -9.68
N PHE A 2 -5.11 -11.42 -8.85
CA PHE A 2 -4.12 -11.87 -7.86
C PHE A 2 -4.82 -12.46 -6.64
N SER A 3 -4.29 -13.60 -6.14
CA SER A 3 -4.77 -14.16 -4.87
C SER A 3 -4.22 -13.35 -3.71
N HIS A 4 -2.96 -12.99 -3.79
CA HIS A 4 -2.30 -12.20 -2.74
C HIS A 4 -1.05 -11.53 -3.27
N MET A 5 -0.63 -10.48 -2.54
CA MET A 5 0.65 -9.82 -2.72
C MET A 5 1.39 -9.90 -1.39
N MET A 6 2.68 -10.19 -1.43
CA MET A 6 3.48 -10.30 -0.22
C MET A 6 4.77 -9.51 -0.39
N LEU A 7 5.08 -8.66 0.57
CA LEU A 7 6.27 -7.81 0.55
C LEU A 7 7.19 -8.14 1.70
N GLY A 8 8.48 -7.95 1.49
CA GLY A 8 9.47 -8.10 2.55
C GLY A 8 9.45 -6.93 3.52
N SER A 9 9.69 -7.24 4.80
CA SER A 9 9.78 -6.22 5.85
C SER A 9 10.98 -6.53 6.74
N ASN A 10 11.73 -5.49 7.09
CA ASN A 10 12.84 -5.60 8.01
C ASN A 10 12.40 -5.43 9.46
N ASP A 11 11.22 -4.87 9.68
CA ASP A 11 10.64 -4.66 11.00
C ASP A 11 9.13 -4.84 10.88
N LEU A 12 8.66 -6.04 11.22
CA LEU A 12 7.26 -6.39 11.02
C LEU A 12 6.31 -5.53 11.87
N GLU A 13 6.71 -5.13 13.07
CA GLU A 13 5.87 -4.26 13.90
C GLU A 13 5.71 -2.89 13.27
N LYS A 14 6.80 -2.33 12.78
CA LYS A 14 6.79 -1.02 12.13
C LYS A 14 5.97 -1.06 10.83
N SER A 15 6.16 -2.08 10.03
CA SER A 15 5.41 -2.25 8.79
C SER A 15 3.94 -2.50 9.06
N LYS A 16 3.62 -3.30 10.08
CA LYS A 16 2.22 -3.54 10.46
C LYS A 16 1.54 -2.25 10.87
N LYS A 17 2.20 -1.41 11.66
CA LYS A 17 1.64 -0.11 12.06
C LYS A 17 1.31 0.74 10.83
N PHE A 18 2.22 0.78 9.86
CA PHE A 18 2.01 1.51 8.62
C PHE A 18 0.81 0.97 7.85
N TYR A 19 0.74 -0.35 7.63
CA TYR A 19 -0.33 -0.94 6.83
C TYR A 19 -1.66 -0.99 7.57
N ASP A 20 -1.67 -1.15 8.89
CA ASP A 20 -2.91 -1.02 9.66
C ASP A 20 -3.51 0.38 9.48
N ALA A 21 -2.66 1.40 9.48
CA ALA A 21 -3.12 2.77 9.32
C ALA A 21 -3.59 3.06 7.89
N THR A 22 -2.79 2.69 6.89
CA THR A 22 -3.13 3.01 5.50
C THR A 22 -4.30 2.18 4.98
N LEU A 23 -4.29 0.87 5.23
CA LEU A 23 -5.39 0.01 4.80
C LEU A 23 -6.65 0.28 5.64
N GLY A 24 -6.48 0.66 6.91
CA GLY A 24 -7.60 1.10 7.74
C GLY A 24 -8.27 2.34 7.18
N ALA A 25 -7.50 3.27 6.64
CA ALA A 25 -8.03 4.50 6.04
C ALA A 25 -8.90 4.21 4.80
N ILE A 26 -8.73 3.05 4.17
CA ILE A 26 -9.53 2.66 3.01
C ILE A 26 -10.50 1.51 3.32
N GLY A 27 -10.75 1.29 4.60
CA GLY A 27 -11.88 0.47 5.02
C GLY A 27 -11.57 -0.96 5.44
N TYR A 28 -10.28 -1.34 5.53
CA TYR A 28 -9.93 -2.71 5.92
C TYR A 28 -9.52 -2.79 7.38
N GLY A 29 -9.79 -3.93 8.01
CA GLY A 29 -9.43 -4.17 9.40
C GLY A 29 -7.94 -4.37 9.60
N ALA A 30 -7.53 -4.51 10.87
CA ALA A 30 -6.13 -4.73 11.22
C ALA A 30 -5.62 -6.07 10.70
N GLY A 31 -4.32 -6.12 10.43
CA GLY A 31 -3.66 -7.34 9.98
C GLY A 31 -3.54 -8.38 11.09
N ASN A 32 -3.45 -9.64 10.69
CA ASN A 32 -3.33 -10.77 11.59
C ASN A 32 -2.10 -11.59 11.27
N ALA A 33 -1.35 -11.96 12.30
CA ALA A 33 -0.17 -12.80 12.14
C ALA A 33 -0.58 -14.26 11.95
N ASP A 34 0.11 -14.96 11.06
CA ASP A 34 -0.02 -16.40 10.90
C ASP A 34 1.00 -17.11 11.81
N PRO A 35 0.98 -18.46 11.88
CA PRO A 35 1.94 -19.20 12.73
C PRO A 35 3.40 -18.97 12.39
N ARG A 36 3.72 -18.50 11.21
CA ARG A 36 5.10 -18.19 10.79
C ARG A 36 5.46 -16.72 11.01
N GLY A 37 4.58 -15.94 11.62
CA GLY A 37 4.81 -14.52 11.88
C GLY A 37 4.56 -13.60 10.72
N ARG A 38 4.11 -14.11 9.57
CA ARG A 38 3.70 -13.28 8.45
C ARG A 38 2.39 -12.58 8.81
N ILE A 39 2.21 -11.36 8.32
CA ILE A 39 1.02 -10.59 8.68
C ILE A 39 0.17 -10.41 7.43
N PHE A 40 -1.13 -10.72 7.55
CA PHE A 40 -2.06 -10.71 6.43
C PHE A 40 -3.20 -9.75 6.68
N TRP A 41 -3.56 -9.03 5.64
CA TRP A 41 -4.79 -8.23 5.55
C TRP A 41 -5.66 -8.90 4.49
N SER A 42 -6.79 -9.47 4.92
CA SER A 42 -7.68 -10.21 4.03
C SER A 42 -8.84 -9.33 3.59
N THR A 43 -9.12 -9.31 2.29
CA THR A 43 -10.21 -8.52 1.72
C THR A 43 -11.01 -9.40 0.77
N PRO A 44 -12.23 -8.99 0.39
CA PRO A 44 -13.03 -9.76 -0.56
C PRO A 44 -12.37 -9.95 -1.93
N THR A 45 -11.45 -9.08 -2.31
CA THR A 45 -10.85 -9.11 -3.65
C THR A 45 -9.41 -9.62 -3.66
N GLY A 46 -8.85 -9.97 -2.51
CA GLY A 46 -7.52 -10.52 -2.41
C GLY A 46 -6.89 -10.22 -1.07
N ASN A 47 -5.70 -10.76 -0.86
CA ASN A 47 -4.97 -10.60 0.38
C ASN A 47 -3.70 -9.80 0.16
N PHE A 48 -3.36 -8.98 1.15
CA PHE A 48 -2.07 -8.31 1.19
C PHE A 48 -1.31 -8.79 2.41
N ALA A 49 0.01 -8.97 2.26
CA ALA A 49 0.80 -9.53 3.36
C ALA A 49 2.21 -8.97 3.40
N ILE A 50 2.81 -9.05 4.59
CA ILE A 50 4.22 -8.75 4.80
C ILE A 50 4.90 -9.91 5.51
N THR A 51 6.20 -10.08 5.24
CA THR A 51 6.98 -11.18 5.80
C THR A 51 8.44 -10.79 5.91
N LYS A 52 9.18 -11.47 6.77
CA LYS A 52 10.63 -11.45 6.67
C LYS A 52 11.05 -12.32 5.49
N PRO A 53 12.08 -11.92 4.73
CA PRO A 53 12.53 -12.73 3.59
C PRO A 53 12.93 -14.14 4.02
N ILE A 54 12.56 -15.11 3.19
CA ILE A 54 12.76 -16.53 3.51
C ILE A 54 14.24 -16.91 3.64
N ASN A 55 15.12 -16.16 2.98
CA ASN A 55 16.56 -16.45 2.99
C ASN A 55 17.30 -15.81 4.18
N GLY A 56 16.59 -15.12 5.06
CA GLY A 56 17.20 -14.47 6.22
C GLY A 56 17.96 -13.19 5.92
N GLU A 57 18.04 -12.78 4.67
CA GLU A 57 18.70 -11.54 4.28
C GLU A 57 17.76 -10.34 4.48
N PRO A 58 18.30 -9.12 4.55
CA PRO A 58 17.45 -7.94 4.63
C PRO A 58 16.47 -7.83 3.47
N ALA A 59 15.27 -7.37 3.75
CA ALA A 59 14.29 -7.07 2.70
C ALA A 59 14.74 -5.84 1.91
N THR A 60 14.53 -5.88 0.61
CA THR A 60 14.80 -4.75 -0.28
C THR A 60 13.58 -4.49 -1.14
N ALA A 61 13.42 -3.24 -1.59
CA ALA A 61 12.35 -2.88 -2.51
C ALA A 61 12.76 -3.23 -3.94
N ALA A 62 11.83 -3.73 -4.72
CA ALA A 62 12.07 -3.98 -6.13
C ALA A 62 12.06 -2.66 -6.90
N ASN A 63 13.09 -2.41 -7.68
CA ASN A 63 13.16 -1.21 -8.49
C ASN A 63 12.25 -1.35 -9.72
N GLY A 64 11.32 -0.41 -9.88
CA GLY A 64 10.37 -0.42 -10.99
C GLY A 64 9.01 -1.02 -10.67
N MET A 65 8.82 -1.56 -9.45
CA MET A 65 7.54 -2.11 -9.04
C MET A 65 6.67 -1.04 -8.39
N THR A 66 5.36 -1.14 -8.60
CA THR A 66 4.37 -0.36 -7.86
C THR A 66 3.21 -1.27 -7.50
N ILE A 67 2.74 -1.18 -6.26
CA ILE A 67 1.49 -1.83 -5.86
C ILE A 67 0.43 -0.75 -5.72
N GLY A 68 -0.65 -0.90 -6.48
CA GLY A 68 -1.77 0.03 -6.46
C GLY A 68 -2.94 -0.53 -5.66
N PHE A 69 -3.45 0.28 -4.74
CA PHE A 69 -4.66 -0.03 -3.99
C PHE A 69 -5.81 0.76 -4.58
N ALA A 70 -6.89 0.06 -4.92
CA ALA A 70 -8.10 0.72 -5.39
C ALA A 70 -8.80 1.42 -4.23
N VAL A 71 -9.17 2.67 -4.44
CA VAL A 71 -9.93 3.42 -3.43
C VAL A 71 -11.24 3.90 -4.07
N THR A 72 -12.19 4.32 -3.22
CA THR A 72 -13.55 4.63 -3.68
C THR A 72 -13.75 6.12 -3.95
N SER A 73 -12.83 6.98 -3.52
CA SER A 73 -12.96 8.42 -3.70
C SER A 73 -11.60 9.09 -3.59
N PRO A 74 -11.45 10.32 -4.12
CA PRO A 74 -10.25 11.12 -3.86
C PRO A 74 -9.99 11.35 -2.39
N GLU A 75 -11.04 11.56 -1.59
CA GLU A 75 -10.89 11.75 -0.14
C GLU A 75 -10.30 10.54 0.53
N GLN A 76 -10.66 9.34 0.08
CA GLN A 76 -10.09 8.11 0.60
C GLN A 76 -8.61 7.98 0.25
N ALA A 77 -8.22 8.38 -0.97
CA ALA A 77 -6.82 8.41 -1.37
C ALA A 77 -6.02 9.39 -0.50
N ASP A 78 -6.57 10.56 -0.22
CA ASP A 78 -5.92 11.54 0.65
C ASP A 78 -5.76 11.01 2.06
N ALA A 79 -6.77 10.36 2.60
CA ALA A 79 -6.72 9.76 3.94
C ALA A 79 -5.66 8.65 4.01
N TRP A 80 -5.58 7.81 2.99
CA TRP A 80 -4.57 6.76 2.87
C TRP A 80 -3.16 7.37 2.90
N HIS A 81 -2.94 8.43 2.11
CA HIS A 81 -1.65 9.10 2.02
C HIS A 81 -1.25 9.74 3.35
N ALA A 82 -2.17 10.47 3.98
CA ALA A 82 -1.91 11.11 5.27
C ALA A 82 -1.59 10.08 6.36
N ALA A 83 -2.33 8.97 6.39
CA ALA A 83 -2.09 7.89 7.35
C ALA A 83 -0.70 7.28 7.16
N GLY A 84 -0.28 7.12 5.91
CA GLY A 84 1.05 6.57 5.62
C GLY A 84 2.17 7.47 6.09
N ILE A 85 2.07 8.76 5.82
CA ILE A 85 3.09 9.72 6.28
C ILE A 85 3.15 9.76 7.80
N ALA A 86 2.00 9.72 8.48
CA ALA A 86 1.96 9.74 9.93
C ALA A 86 2.51 8.46 10.57
N ASN A 87 2.67 7.37 9.81
CA ASN A 87 3.04 6.06 10.33
C ASN A 87 4.28 5.46 9.66
N GLY A 88 5.21 6.30 9.27
CA GLY A 88 6.54 5.85 8.84
C GLY A 88 6.75 5.76 7.33
N GLY A 89 5.76 6.15 6.54
CA GLY A 89 5.89 6.21 5.10
C GLY A 89 6.47 7.52 4.61
N THR A 90 6.86 7.55 3.35
CA THR A 90 7.43 8.72 2.70
C THR A 90 6.63 9.04 1.45
N SER A 91 6.27 10.32 1.29
CA SER A 91 5.61 10.77 0.07
C SER A 91 6.61 10.81 -1.09
N ILE A 92 6.19 10.32 -2.23
CA ILE A 92 7.00 10.36 -3.46
C ILE A 92 6.13 10.83 -4.62
N GLU A 93 6.79 11.22 -5.71
CA GLU A 93 6.16 11.80 -6.88
C GLU A 93 5.40 13.08 -6.52
N ASP A 94 4.47 13.49 -7.37
CA ASP A 94 3.68 14.69 -7.10
C ASP A 94 2.71 14.43 -5.94
N PRO A 95 2.27 15.49 -5.23
CA PRO A 95 1.25 15.34 -4.19
C PRO A 95 -0.01 14.65 -4.70
N PRO A 96 -0.86 14.13 -3.80
CA PRO A 96 -2.12 13.55 -4.20
C PRO A 96 -2.90 14.48 -5.13
N GLY A 97 -3.42 13.94 -6.22
CA GLY A 97 -4.15 14.76 -7.17
C GLY A 97 -4.49 13.99 -8.44
N ILE A 98 -5.09 14.74 -9.36
CA ILE A 98 -5.52 14.19 -10.64
C ILE A 98 -4.32 14.02 -11.57
N ARG A 99 -4.27 12.88 -12.25
CA ARG A 99 -3.35 12.60 -13.34
C ARG A 99 -4.14 12.22 -14.56
N ASP A 100 -3.77 12.78 -15.71
CA ASP A 100 -4.36 12.40 -16.98
C ASP A 100 -3.45 11.38 -17.66
N ALA A 101 -3.95 10.17 -17.81
CA ALA A 101 -3.16 9.06 -18.36
C ALA A 101 -3.38 8.87 -19.86
N GLY A 102 -4.09 9.79 -20.51
CA GLY A 102 -4.38 9.68 -21.94
C GLY A 102 -5.64 8.90 -22.24
N PHE A 103 -5.92 7.85 -21.49
CA PHE A 103 -7.16 7.08 -21.64
C PHE A 103 -8.24 7.51 -20.64
N GLY A 104 -7.92 8.43 -19.76
CA GLY A 104 -8.83 8.93 -18.74
C GLY A 104 -8.09 9.57 -17.60
N LYS A 105 -8.86 10.13 -16.68
CA LYS A 105 -8.31 10.79 -15.51
C LYS A 105 -8.36 9.88 -14.30
N MET A 106 -7.28 9.90 -13.53
CA MET A 106 -7.17 9.16 -12.30
C MET A 106 -6.79 10.10 -11.17
N TYR A 107 -7.30 9.82 -9.98
CA TYR A 107 -6.80 10.45 -8.76
C TYR A 107 -5.78 9.50 -8.15
N LEU A 108 -4.57 9.98 -7.94
CA LEU A 108 -3.46 9.17 -7.46
C LEU A 108 -2.77 9.81 -6.28
N ALA A 109 -2.32 8.95 -5.36
CA ALA A 109 -1.46 9.33 -4.26
C ALA A 109 -0.36 8.26 -4.15
N TYR A 110 0.87 8.68 -3.92
CA TYR A 110 2.03 7.78 -3.90
C TYR A 110 2.75 7.85 -2.58
N LEU A 111 3.18 6.68 -2.11
CA LEU A 111 3.99 6.52 -0.90
C LEU A 111 5.07 5.47 -1.12
N ARG A 112 6.13 5.57 -0.31
CA ARG A 112 6.95 4.41 -0.01
C ARG A 112 6.65 3.96 1.41
N ASP A 113 6.59 2.64 1.59
CA ASP A 113 6.41 2.08 2.93
C ASP A 113 7.73 2.16 3.72
N PRO A 114 7.76 1.73 5.00
CA PRO A 114 8.99 1.82 5.81
C PRO A 114 10.20 1.09 5.22
N ASP A 115 9.99 0.10 4.36
CA ASP A 115 11.08 -0.64 3.71
C ASP A 115 11.38 -0.14 2.30
N GLY A 116 10.69 0.89 1.83
CA GLY A 116 10.95 1.51 0.54
C GLY A 116 10.10 0.99 -0.61
N HIS A 117 9.15 0.10 -0.37
CA HIS A 117 8.25 -0.37 -1.42
C HIS A 117 7.37 0.75 -1.92
N LYS A 118 7.27 0.88 -3.25
CA LYS A 118 6.45 1.92 -3.86
C LYS A 118 4.99 1.49 -3.93
N LEU A 119 4.13 2.34 -3.43
CA LEU A 119 2.69 2.09 -3.34
C LEU A 119 1.92 3.26 -3.92
N CYS A 120 0.72 3.00 -4.41
CA CYS A 120 -0.20 4.09 -4.75
C CYS A 120 -1.64 3.73 -4.36
N ALA A 121 -2.43 4.77 -4.17
CA ALA A 121 -3.87 4.67 -4.09
C ALA A 121 -4.43 5.27 -5.38
N LEU A 122 -5.39 4.59 -6.00
CA LEU A 122 -5.88 4.96 -7.31
C LEU A 122 -7.41 4.94 -7.35
N LYS A 123 -7.98 6.01 -7.88
CA LYS A 123 -9.40 6.10 -8.21
C LYS A 123 -9.53 6.62 -9.63
N ILE A 124 -10.20 5.84 -10.49
CA ILE A 124 -10.54 6.33 -11.83
C ILE A 124 -11.73 7.27 -11.69
N ILE A 125 -11.57 8.50 -12.17
CA ILE A 125 -12.58 9.54 -12.00
C ILE A 125 -13.23 9.94 -13.32
N GLY A 126 -13.09 9.12 -14.34
CA GLY A 126 -13.80 9.29 -15.57
C GLY A 126 -12.95 9.87 -16.68
N GLY A 127 -13.60 10.52 -17.58
CA GLY A 127 -12.93 11.23 -18.65
C GLY A 127 -12.42 10.35 -19.77
N GLN A 128 -13.04 9.32 -20.09
CA GLN A 128 -12.69 8.72 -21.28
C GLN A 128 -13.58 9.00 -22.35
#